data_391e24d83a7bc92880c210c3d2cccdba
#
_entry.id   391e24d83a7bc92880c210c3d2cccdba
#
_cell.length_a   1.000
_cell.length_b   1.000
_cell.length_c   1.000
_cell.angle_alpha   90.00
_cell.angle_beta   90.00
_cell.angle_gamma   90.00
#
_symmetry.space_group_name_H-M   'P 1'
#
loop_
_entity.id
_entity.type
_entity.pdbx_description
1 polymer ?
#
loop_
_entity_poly.entity_id
_entity_poly.type
_entity_poly.pdbx_seq_one_letter_code
_entity_poly.pdbx_strand_id
1 'polypeptide(L)'
;VEGYERMDENLEKIVIGQIEKIEKHPDADKLIICQVNVGDRTIQIVTGAPNVKEGDKVPVVLDGGKVAGGHDGSPLPEDGIKIKAGKLRGIESDGMMCSIEELGSSRDMYPEAPENGIYIFDDDVEVGTDAVEALGLHDTVFEYEITSNRVDCYSILGIAREAAATFRKPFIPPVVEVHENGENVHDYVDVEVQDTDLCTRYCARAVSYTHLTLPTT
;
A
#
# COMPACT_ATOMS: atom_id res chain seq x y z
N VAL A 1 -0.27 21.99 -11.12
CA VAL A 1 0.32 20.64 -11.02
C VAL A 1 1.78 20.78 -11.37
N GLU A 2 2.67 20.45 -10.44
CA GLU A 2 4.11 20.47 -10.64
C GLU A 2 4.62 19.14 -11.18
N GLY A 3 3.98 18.05 -10.79
CA GLY A 3 4.33 16.73 -11.25
C GLY A 3 3.20 15.71 -11.03
N TYR A 4 3.41 14.54 -11.56
CA TYR A 4 2.63 13.36 -11.23
C TYR A 4 3.51 12.11 -11.30
N GLU A 5 3.18 11.13 -10.50
CA GLU A 5 3.84 9.83 -10.46
C GLU A 5 2.78 8.72 -10.53
N ARG A 6 3.00 7.75 -11.38
CA ARG A 6 2.19 6.53 -11.43
C ARG A 6 2.85 5.48 -10.56
N MET A 7 2.11 4.97 -9.59
CA MET A 7 2.65 3.96 -8.67
C MET A 7 2.90 2.61 -9.34
N ASP A 8 2.20 2.35 -10.47
CA ASP A 8 2.32 1.11 -11.25
C ASP A 8 3.24 1.18 -12.47
N GLU A 9 3.95 2.30 -12.69
CA GLU A 9 4.69 2.54 -13.95
C GLU A 9 5.68 1.44 -14.31
N ASN A 10 6.31 0.84 -13.29
CA ASN A 10 7.31 -0.21 -13.45
C ASN A 10 6.84 -1.59 -12.95
N LEU A 11 5.52 -1.82 -12.89
CA LEU A 11 4.94 -3.08 -12.43
C LEU A 11 4.25 -3.79 -13.59
N GLU A 12 4.78 -4.95 -14.00
CA GLU A 12 4.21 -5.73 -15.10
C GLU A 12 4.13 -7.21 -14.74
N LYS A 13 3.00 -7.85 -15.05
CA LYS A 13 2.76 -9.29 -14.89
C LYS A 13 2.96 -9.76 -13.45
N ILE A 14 2.39 -9.04 -12.49
CA ILE A 14 2.42 -9.40 -11.09
C ILE A 14 1.06 -9.92 -10.69
N VAL A 15 1.01 -11.18 -10.27
CA VAL A 15 -0.23 -11.87 -9.90
C VAL A 15 -0.18 -12.34 -8.45
N ILE A 16 -1.33 -12.62 -7.88
CA ILE A 16 -1.43 -13.26 -6.58
C ILE A 16 -1.17 -14.76 -6.76
N GLY A 17 -0.11 -15.26 -6.15
CA GLY A 17 0.23 -16.68 -6.11
C GLY A 17 -0.01 -17.27 -4.73
N GLN A 18 -0.40 -18.54 -4.68
CA GLN A 18 -0.49 -19.30 -3.42
C GLN A 18 0.59 -20.36 -3.35
N ILE A 19 1.32 -20.37 -2.24
CA ILE A 19 2.38 -21.37 -2.00
C ILE A 19 1.72 -22.69 -1.62
N GLU A 20 1.82 -23.69 -2.51
CA GLU A 20 1.26 -25.02 -2.29
C GLU A 20 2.23 -25.96 -1.54
N LYS A 21 3.53 -25.82 -1.80
CA LYS A 21 4.56 -26.67 -1.22
C LYS A 21 5.88 -25.95 -1.07
N ILE A 22 6.60 -26.25 0.01
CA ILE A 22 7.94 -25.74 0.26
C ILE A 22 8.91 -26.90 0.48
N GLU A 23 10.04 -26.88 -0.24
CA GLU A 23 11.13 -27.85 -0.10
C GLU A 23 12.46 -27.13 0.17
N LYS A 24 13.38 -27.78 0.89
CA LYS A 24 14.72 -27.23 1.10
C LYS A 24 15.54 -27.33 -0.18
N HIS A 25 16.33 -26.29 -0.46
CA HIS A 25 17.27 -26.34 -1.56
C HIS A 25 18.41 -27.36 -1.26
N PRO A 26 18.76 -28.28 -2.18
CA PRO A 26 19.74 -29.33 -1.91
C PRO A 26 21.17 -28.80 -1.65
N ASP A 27 21.54 -27.68 -2.28
CA ASP A 27 22.91 -27.15 -2.27
C ASP A 27 23.03 -25.76 -1.63
N ALA A 28 21.96 -25.28 -0.92
CA ALA A 28 21.98 -23.95 -0.31
C ALA A 28 21.09 -23.87 0.94
N ASP A 29 21.69 -23.79 2.11
CA ASP A 29 20.99 -23.79 3.40
C ASP A 29 20.00 -22.63 3.60
N LYS A 30 20.21 -21.51 2.89
CA LYS A 30 19.39 -20.30 3.00
C LYS A 30 18.32 -20.18 1.92
N LEU A 31 18.24 -21.13 0.97
CA LEU A 31 17.27 -21.13 -0.10
C LEU A 31 16.22 -22.21 0.12
N ILE A 32 15.00 -21.88 -0.29
CA ILE A 32 13.88 -22.80 -0.36
C ILE A 32 13.32 -22.82 -1.77
N ILE A 33 12.72 -23.94 -2.16
CA ILE A 33 12.05 -24.16 -3.42
C ILE A 33 10.54 -24.20 -3.14
N CYS A 34 9.82 -23.28 -3.74
CA CYS A 34 8.37 -23.17 -3.56
C CYS A 34 7.65 -23.60 -4.84
N GLN A 35 6.61 -24.42 -4.71
CA GLN A 35 5.62 -24.65 -5.77
C GLN A 35 4.49 -23.66 -5.52
N VAL A 36 4.26 -22.76 -6.49
CA VAL A 36 3.34 -21.63 -6.34
C VAL A 36 2.27 -21.70 -7.43
N ASN A 37 1.03 -21.83 -7.00
CA ASN A 37 -0.13 -21.76 -7.87
C ASN A 37 -0.40 -20.28 -8.23
N VAL A 38 -0.37 -19.95 -9.50
CA VAL A 38 -0.59 -18.58 -10.03
C VAL A 38 -1.94 -18.45 -10.77
N GLY A 39 -2.87 -19.35 -10.48
CA GLY A 39 -4.24 -19.38 -10.99
C GLY A 39 -4.42 -20.35 -12.16
N ASP A 40 -3.70 -20.18 -13.23
CA ASP A 40 -3.78 -21.04 -14.44
C ASP A 40 -2.82 -22.24 -14.41
N ARG A 41 -1.79 -22.17 -13.59
CA ARG A 41 -0.74 -23.20 -13.45
C ARG A 41 0.01 -23.05 -12.12
N THR A 42 0.77 -24.10 -11.80
CA THR A 42 1.74 -24.07 -10.71
C THR A 42 3.13 -23.86 -11.30
N ILE A 43 3.90 -22.92 -10.76
CA ILE A 43 5.28 -22.62 -11.13
C ILE A 43 6.24 -22.86 -9.98
N GLN A 44 7.49 -23.10 -10.29
CA GLN A 44 8.55 -23.25 -9.31
C GLN A 44 9.27 -21.94 -9.09
N ILE A 45 9.41 -21.51 -7.84
CA ILE A 45 10.15 -20.31 -7.45
C ILE A 45 11.16 -20.67 -6.36
N VAL A 46 12.40 -20.23 -6.54
CA VAL A 46 13.44 -20.35 -5.52
C VAL A 46 13.61 -19.01 -4.82
N THR A 47 13.55 -19.02 -3.49
CA THR A 47 13.67 -17.78 -2.68
C THR A 47 14.52 -18.01 -1.46
N GLY A 48 15.09 -16.92 -0.93
CA GLY A 48 15.78 -16.86 0.36
C GLY A 48 14.94 -16.25 1.48
N ALA A 49 13.67 -15.93 1.22
CA ALA A 49 12.81 -15.29 2.20
C ALA A 49 12.46 -16.24 3.36
N PRO A 50 12.66 -15.81 4.61
CA PRO A 50 12.47 -16.68 5.76
C PRO A 50 11.03 -16.71 6.30
N ASN A 51 10.17 -15.81 5.82
CA ASN A 51 8.84 -15.55 6.39
C ASN A 51 7.68 -16.27 5.72
N VAL A 52 7.93 -16.99 4.63
CA VAL A 52 6.87 -17.67 3.86
C VAL A 52 6.61 -19.08 4.35
N LYS A 53 5.36 -19.53 4.26
CA LYS A 53 4.91 -20.89 4.60
C LYS A 53 3.89 -21.40 3.57
N GLU A 54 3.64 -22.70 3.59
CA GLU A 54 2.60 -23.31 2.75
C GLU A 54 1.22 -22.74 3.10
N GLY A 55 0.46 -22.39 2.08
CA GLY A 55 -0.84 -21.75 2.16
C GLY A 55 -0.80 -20.23 1.99
N ASP A 56 0.35 -19.57 2.20
CA ASP A 56 0.45 -18.12 2.07
C ASP A 56 0.14 -17.64 0.64
N LYS A 57 -0.56 -16.53 0.53
CA LYS A 57 -0.80 -15.81 -0.72
C LYS A 57 0.16 -14.64 -0.82
N VAL A 58 0.87 -14.56 -1.93
CA VAL A 58 2.01 -13.63 -2.11
C VAL A 58 1.97 -12.99 -3.49
N PRO A 59 2.53 -11.78 -3.67
CA PRO A 59 2.70 -11.19 -4.99
C PRO A 59 3.83 -11.92 -5.74
N VAL A 60 3.54 -12.34 -6.96
CA VAL A 60 4.44 -13.10 -7.83
C VAL A 60 4.60 -12.40 -9.16
N VAL A 61 5.81 -11.97 -9.49
CA VAL A 61 6.13 -11.52 -10.84
C VAL A 61 6.48 -12.72 -11.72
N LEU A 62 5.76 -12.84 -12.82
CA LEU A 62 5.94 -13.92 -13.79
C LEU A 62 7.12 -13.65 -14.73
N ASP A 63 7.55 -14.69 -15.46
CA ASP A 63 8.60 -14.54 -16.47
C ASP A 63 8.32 -13.42 -17.48
N GLY A 64 9.31 -12.57 -17.68
CA GLY A 64 9.24 -11.38 -18.53
C GLY A 64 8.46 -10.22 -17.93
N GLY A 65 8.02 -10.31 -16.68
CA GLY A 65 7.42 -9.21 -15.94
C GLY A 65 8.45 -8.22 -15.40
N LYS A 66 7.98 -7.19 -14.70
CA LYS A 66 8.81 -6.10 -14.18
C LYS A 66 8.41 -5.74 -12.76
N VAL A 67 9.38 -5.40 -11.94
CA VAL A 67 9.24 -4.83 -10.60
C VAL A 67 9.92 -3.48 -10.52
N ALA A 68 9.50 -2.63 -9.58
CA ALA A 68 10.01 -1.27 -9.45
C ALA A 68 11.49 -1.24 -9.03
N GLY A 69 11.91 -2.13 -8.14
CA GLY A 69 13.29 -2.12 -7.64
C GLY A 69 13.72 -3.39 -6.94
N GLY A 70 14.88 -3.34 -6.31
CA GLY A 70 15.40 -4.40 -5.47
C GLY A 70 15.04 -4.19 -3.99
N HIS A 71 15.20 -5.23 -3.20
CA HIS A 71 14.92 -5.24 -1.75
C HIS A 71 16.08 -4.69 -0.90
N ASP A 72 17.14 -4.23 -1.51
CA ASP A 72 18.38 -3.81 -0.83
C ASP A 72 18.38 -2.34 -0.37
N GLY A 73 17.25 -1.63 -0.53
CA GLY A 73 17.10 -0.23 -0.16
C GLY A 73 17.84 0.74 -1.08
N SER A 74 18.36 0.27 -2.22
CA SER A 74 18.92 1.15 -3.24
C SER A 74 17.81 2.00 -3.89
N PRO A 75 18.16 3.18 -4.44
CA PRO A 75 17.20 3.98 -5.19
C PRO A 75 16.56 3.16 -6.31
N LEU A 76 15.25 3.33 -6.49
CA LEU A 76 14.52 2.64 -7.55
C LEU A 76 15.08 3.03 -8.92
N PRO A 77 15.40 2.07 -9.79
CA PRO A 77 15.84 2.38 -11.14
C PRO A 77 14.68 2.97 -11.97
N GLU A 78 14.97 3.96 -12.80
CA GLU A 78 13.97 4.68 -13.60
C GLU A 78 13.10 3.74 -14.47
N ASP A 79 13.70 2.68 -14.99
CA ASP A 79 13.02 1.70 -15.86
C ASP A 79 12.56 0.42 -15.13
N GLY A 80 12.71 0.36 -13.79
CA GLY A 80 12.45 -0.87 -13.02
C GLY A 80 13.38 -2.03 -13.36
N ILE A 81 13.10 -3.20 -12.80
CA ILE A 81 13.90 -4.43 -13.00
C ILE A 81 13.07 -5.49 -13.71
N LYS A 82 13.53 -5.94 -14.87
CA LYS A 82 12.88 -7.01 -15.62
C LYS A 82 13.26 -8.37 -15.06
N ILE A 83 12.27 -9.13 -14.66
CA ILE A 83 12.44 -10.49 -14.14
C ILE A 83 12.35 -11.50 -15.29
N LYS A 84 13.26 -12.48 -15.29
CA LYS A 84 13.28 -13.57 -16.25
C LYS A 84 13.43 -14.89 -15.53
N ALA A 85 12.77 -15.91 -16.06
CA ALA A 85 13.01 -17.29 -15.64
C ALA A 85 14.50 -17.61 -15.74
N GLY A 86 15.02 -18.29 -14.75
CA GLY A 86 16.44 -18.57 -14.66
C GLY A 86 16.76 -19.68 -13.67
N LYS A 87 18.04 -19.83 -13.35
CA LYS A 87 18.50 -20.85 -12.36
C LYS A 87 19.17 -20.15 -11.19
N LEU A 88 18.67 -20.42 -9.99
CA LEU A 88 19.35 -20.08 -8.75
C LEU A 88 20.05 -21.33 -8.19
N ARG A 89 21.37 -21.26 -8.09
CA ARG A 89 22.19 -22.40 -7.63
C ARG A 89 21.85 -23.73 -8.33
N GLY A 90 21.56 -23.66 -9.65
CA GLY A 90 21.28 -24.87 -10.46
C GLY A 90 19.80 -25.29 -10.53
N ILE A 91 18.94 -24.75 -9.67
CA ILE A 91 17.49 -25.03 -9.64
C ILE A 91 16.74 -23.96 -10.42
N GLU A 92 15.80 -24.38 -11.25
CA GLU A 92 14.96 -23.49 -12.07
C GLU A 92 14.02 -22.64 -11.19
N SER A 93 13.86 -21.36 -11.55
CA SER A 93 12.92 -20.43 -10.94
C SER A 93 12.19 -19.68 -12.05
N ASP A 94 10.88 -19.88 -12.17
CA ASP A 94 10.06 -19.38 -13.28
C ASP A 94 9.38 -18.03 -12.97
N GLY A 95 9.87 -17.33 -11.95
CA GLY A 95 9.38 -16.05 -11.50
C GLY A 95 10.04 -15.65 -10.17
N MET A 96 9.49 -14.63 -9.54
CA MET A 96 9.98 -14.13 -8.24
C MET A 96 8.80 -13.74 -7.37
N MET A 97 8.83 -14.11 -6.10
CA MET A 97 7.93 -13.55 -5.08
C MET A 97 8.48 -12.20 -4.62
N CYS A 98 7.62 -11.23 -4.37
CA CYS A 98 8.03 -9.84 -4.15
C CYS A 98 7.79 -9.39 -2.69
N SER A 99 8.72 -8.58 -2.19
CA SER A 99 8.50 -7.71 -1.03
C SER A 99 7.72 -6.46 -1.44
N ILE A 100 7.27 -5.66 -0.46
CA ILE A 100 6.55 -4.42 -0.76
C ILE A 100 7.50 -3.37 -1.36
N GLU A 101 8.77 -3.39 -1.00
CA GLU A 101 9.80 -2.49 -1.54
C GLU A 101 10.11 -2.80 -3.00
N GLU A 102 10.14 -4.07 -3.39
CA GLU A 102 10.30 -4.48 -4.80
C GLU A 102 9.14 -4.02 -5.68
N LEU A 103 7.97 -3.83 -5.08
CA LEU A 103 6.79 -3.25 -5.73
C LEU A 103 6.77 -1.71 -5.72
N GLY A 104 7.85 -1.06 -5.28
CA GLY A 104 7.99 0.39 -5.27
C GLY A 104 7.23 1.11 -4.17
N SER A 105 6.79 0.37 -3.13
CA SER A 105 6.10 0.94 -1.99
C SER A 105 6.91 0.78 -0.70
N SER A 106 6.34 1.07 0.45
CA SER A 106 7.03 1.05 1.73
C SER A 106 6.12 0.62 2.87
N ARG A 107 6.73 0.29 4.01
CA ARG A 107 6.03 -0.02 5.25
C ARG A 107 5.26 1.16 5.85
N ASP A 108 5.54 2.39 5.42
CA ASP A 108 4.74 3.55 5.82
C ASP A 108 3.33 3.47 5.23
N MET A 109 3.21 2.91 4.02
CA MET A 109 1.92 2.68 3.36
C MET A 109 1.32 1.31 3.71
N TYR A 110 2.17 0.30 3.98
CA TYR A 110 1.77 -1.07 4.32
C TYR A 110 2.43 -1.49 5.65
N PRO A 111 1.91 -1.04 6.80
CA PRO A 111 2.51 -1.30 8.11
C PRO A 111 2.60 -2.79 8.49
N GLU A 112 1.74 -3.63 7.87
CA GLU A 112 1.71 -5.08 8.01
C GLU A 112 2.83 -5.79 7.26
N ALA A 113 3.48 -5.11 6.29
CA ALA A 113 4.59 -5.70 5.53
C ALA A 113 5.77 -6.04 6.44
N PRO A 114 6.42 -7.20 6.25
CA PRO A 114 7.60 -7.57 7.04
C PRO A 114 8.78 -6.64 6.74
N GLU A 115 9.63 -6.40 7.71
CA GLU A 115 10.85 -5.59 7.54
C GLU A 115 11.82 -6.20 6.50
N ASN A 116 11.89 -7.53 6.48
CA ASN A 116 12.69 -8.28 5.51
C ASN A 116 11.90 -9.53 5.13
N GLY A 117 11.44 -9.60 3.89
CA GLY A 117 10.70 -10.77 3.41
C GLY A 117 9.67 -10.44 2.35
N ILE A 118 8.94 -11.46 1.97
CA ILE A 118 7.87 -11.37 0.98
C ILE A 118 6.62 -10.81 1.63
N TYR A 119 5.88 -9.96 0.91
CA TYR A 119 4.56 -9.51 1.33
C TYR A 119 3.56 -10.67 1.33
N ILE A 120 2.75 -10.77 2.36
CA ILE A 120 1.75 -11.84 2.51
C ILE A 120 0.37 -11.18 2.53
N PHE A 121 -0.48 -11.56 1.59
CA PHE A 121 -1.87 -11.10 1.53
C PHE A 121 -2.72 -11.78 2.59
N ASP A 122 -3.83 -11.14 2.94
CA ASP A 122 -4.91 -11.76 3.70
C ASP A 122 -5.61 -12.88 2.89
N ASP A 123 -6.34 -13.75 3.58
CA ASP A 123 -6.95 -14.96 2.98
C ASP A 123 -8.09 -14.67 1.99
N ASP A 124 -8.62 -13.47 1.94
CA ASP A 124 -9.78 -13.08 1.13
C ASP A 124 -9.46 -12.75 -0.34
N VAL A 125 -8.15 -12.64 -0.70
CA VAL A 125 -7.75 -12.36 -2.09
C VAL A 125 -7.83 -13.60 -2.97
N GLU A 126 -8.14 -13.42 -4.26
CA GLU A 126 -8.27 -14.51 -5.23
C GLU A 126 -6.94 -14.80 -5.94
N VAL A 127 -6.53 -16.07 -5.95
CA VAL A 127 -5.28 -16.52 -6.61
C VAL A 127 -5.38 -16.36 -8.12
N GLY A 128 -4.31 -15.87 -8.73
CA GLY A 128 -4.21 -15.63 -10.17
C GLY A 128 -4.73 -14.26 -10.63
N THR A 129 -5.31 -13.46 -9.72
CA THR A 129 -5.70 -12.07 -10.03
C THR A 129 -4.54 -11.11 -9.95
N ASP A 130 -4.74 -9.88 -10.42
CA ASP A 130 -3.72 -8.84 -10.43
C ASP A 130 -3.35 -8.41 -9.00
N ALA A 131 -2.09 -8.61 -8.62
CA ALA A 131 -1.58 -8.23 -7.31
C ALA A 131 -1.41 -6.71 -7.17
N VAL A 132 -1.17 -6.00 -8.26
CA VAL A 132 -1.02 -4.53 -8.28
C VAL A 132 -2.36 -3.88 -7.98
N GLU A 133 -3.46 -4.41 -8.56
CA GLU A 133 -4.82 -3.97 -8.25
C GLU A 133 -5.21 -4.28 -6.80
N ALA A 134 -4.91 -5.50 -6.31
CA ALA A 134 -5.21 -5.91 -4.94
C ALA A 134 -4.50 -5.05 -3.89
N LEU A 135 -3.31 -4.56 -4.20
CA LEU A 135 -2.55 -3.61 -3.38
C LEU A 135 -3.00 -2.15 -3.56
N GLY A 136 -3.90 -1.85 -4.51
CA GLY A 136 -4.31 -0.48 -4.80
C GLY A 136 -3.21 0.38 -5.44
N LEU A 137 -2.21 -0.23 -6.07
CA LEU A 137 -1.09 0.46 -6.71
C LEU A 137 -1.42 0.99 -8.12
N HIS A 138 -2.59 0.68 -8.69
CA HIS A 138 -3.09 1.34 -9.89
C HIS A 138 -3.60 2.75 -9.57
N ASP A 139 -2.70 3.58 -9.11
CA ASP A 139 -2.98 4.95 -8.69
C ASP A 139 -1.97 5.94 -9.26
N THR A 140 -2.35 7.21 -9.23
CA THR A 140 -1.51 8.31 -9.67
C THR A 140 -1.47 9.39 -8.61
N VAL A 141 -0.28 9.66 -8.10
CA VAL A 141 -0.04 10.72 -7.14
C VAL A 141 0.26 12.02 -7.89
N PHE A 142 -0.53 13.06 -7.62
CA PHE A 142 -0.33 14.38 -8.20
C PHE A 142 0.28 15.33 -7.19
N GLU A 143 1.32 16.04 -7.60
CA GLU A 143 1.93 17.10 -6.82
C GLU A 143 1.34 18.46 -7.24
N TYR A 144 0.78 19.19 -6.26
CA TYR A 144 0.19 20.51 -6.49
C TYR A 144 0.92 21.59 -5.68
N GLU A 145 1.41 22.61 -6.35
CA GLU A 145 1.76 23.86 -5.71
C GLU A 145 0.50 24.77 -5.67
N ILE A 146 0.00 25.04 -4.47
CA ILE A 146 -1.16 25.88 -4.25
C ILE A 146 -0.69 27.30 -3.96
N THR A 147 -1.08 28.24 -4.82
CA THR A 147 -0.75 29.67 -4.64
C THR A 147 -1.57 30.29 -3.51
N SER A 148 -1.03 31.32 -2.86
CA SER A 148 -1.61 31.96 -1.68
C SER A 148 -2.99 32.59 -1.90
N ASN A 149 -3.39 32.85 -3.14
CA ASN A 149 -4.72 33.36 -3.50
C ASN A 149 -5.79 32.25 -3.62
N ARG A 150 -5.39 30.97 -3.50
CA ARG A 150 -6.30 29.82 -3.59
C ARG A 150 -6.29 28.98 -2.32
N VAL A 151 -6.45 29.66 -1.19
CA VAL A 151 -6.50 29.03 0.15
C VAL A 151 -7.62 27.99 0.29
N ASP A 152 -8.68 28.11 -0.51
CA ASP A 152 -9.76 27.14 -0.63
C ASP A 152 -9.27 25.76 -1.08
N CYS A 153 -8.18 25.70 -1.84
CA CYS A 153 -7.59 24.45 -2.35
C CYS A 153 -6.55 23.82 -1.41
N TYR A 154 -6.29 24.36 -0.21
CA TYR A 154 -5.43 23.71 0.79
C TYR A 154 -6.09 22.52 1.50
N SER A 155 -7.31 22.17 1.13
CA SER A 155 -7.99 20.96 1.61
C SER A 155 -8.37 20.04 0.46
N ILE A 156 -8.46 18.74 0.74
CA ILE A 156 -8.92 17.72 -0.23
C ILE A 156 -10.30 18.07 -0.78
N LEU A 157 -11.22 18.55 0.07
CA LEU A 157 -12.55 18.97 -0.36
C LEU A 157 -12.50 20.20 -1.29
N GLY A 158 -11.59 21.13 -1.04
CA GLY A 158 -11.40 22.31 -1.89
C GLY A 158 -10.86 21.93 -3.25
N ILE A 159 -9.84 21.08 -3.32
CA ILE A 159 -9.31 20.56 -4.60
C ILE A 159 -10.38 19.74 -5.34
N ALA A 160 -11.12 18.88 -4.64
CA ALA A 160 -12.18 18.09 -5.25
C ALA A 160 -13.28 18.97 -5.86
N ARG A 161 -13.66 20.07 -5.19
CA ARG A 161 -14.63 21.04 -5.70
C ARG A 161 -14.09 21.76 -6.95
N GLU A 162 -12.84 22.17 -6.93
CA GLU A 162 -12.17 22.84 -8.07
C GLU A 162 -12.05 21.88 -9.26
N ALA A 163 -11.62 20.63 -9.00
CA ALA A 163 -11.55 19.61 -10.04
C ALA A 163 -12.93 19.31 -10.65
N ALA A 164 -13.96 19.18 -9.81
CA ALA A 164 -15.33 18.98 -10.27
C ALA A 164 -15.81 20.13 -11.19
N ALA A 165 -15.52 21.39 -10.81
CA ALA A 165 -15.84 22.56 -11.63
C ALA A 165 -15.05 22.58 -12.95
N THR A 166 -13.75 22.33 -12.89
CA THR A 166 -12.84 22.32 -14.06
C THR A 166 -13.24 21.25 -15.07
N PHE A 167 -13.50 20.03 -14.59
CA PHE A 167 -13.89 18.90 -15.45
C PHE A 167 -15.38 18.82 -15.73
N ARG A 168 -16.18 19.77 -15.24
CA ARG A 168 -17.64 19.80 -15.36
C ARG A 168 -18.31 18.51 -14.88
N LYS A 169 -17.80 17.98 -13.77
CA LYS A 169 -18.33 16.80 -13.10
C LYS A 169 -19.11 17.22 -11.85
N PRO A 170 -20.08 16.41 -11.38
CA PRO A 170 -20.73 16.66 -10.10
C PRO A 170 -19.72 16.61 -8.96
N PHE A 171 -19.78 17.59 -8.06
CA PHE A 171 -19.08 17.52 -6.78
C PHE A 171 -19.90 16.70 -5.80
N ILE A 172 -19.34 15.58 -5.31
CA ILE A 172 -19.99 14.70 -4.36
C ILE A 172 -19.19 14.77 -3.05
N PRO A 173 -19.63 15.59 -2.07
CA PRO A 173 -18.96 15.66 -0.79
C PRO A 173 -19.15 14.35 -0.01
N PRO A 174 -18.21 13.95 0.86
CA PRO A 174 -18.38 12.82 1.73
C PRO A 174 -19.54 13.05 2.70
N VAL A 175 -20.32 12.01 2.94
CA VAL A 175 -21.32 12.01 4.01
C VAL A 175 -20.60 11.78 5.32
N VAL A 176 -20.65 12.77 6.22
CA VAL A 176 -20.04 12.67 7.56
C VAL A 176 -21.11 12.20 8.53
N GLU A 177 -21.02 10.95 8.95
CA GLU A 177 -21.85 10.40 10.02
C GLU A 177 -21.05 10.37 11.33
N VAL A 178 -21.64 10.93 12.37
CA VAL A 178 -21.05 10.93 13.72
C VAL A 178 -21.81 9.93 14.56
N HIS A 179 -21.15 8.86 14.94
CA HIS A 179 -21.72 7.84 15.84
C HIS A 179 -21.46 8.26 17.28
N GLU A 180 -22.47 8.88 17.90
CA GLU A 180 -22.41 9.30 19.29
C GLU A 180 -22.72 8.09 20.20
N ASN A 181 -22.00 7.96 21.31
CA ASN A 181 -22.21 6.90 22.30
C ASN A 181 -23.31 7.22 23.32
N GLY A 182 -23.92 8.42 23.24
CA GLY A 182 -24.98 8.86 24.11
C GLY A 182 -24.52 9.43 25.47
N GLU A 183 -23.20 9.48 25.71
CA GLU A 183 -22.67 10.13 26.92
C GLU A 183 -22.71 11.66 26.79
N ASN A 184 -22.80 12.35 27.93
CA ASN A 184 -22.84 13.80 27.94
C ASN A 184 -21.41 14.38 27.89
N VAL A 185 -21.11 15.23 26.93
CA VAL A 185 -19.80 15.87 26.82
C VAL A 185 -19.41 16.70 28.02
N HIS A 186 -20.40 17.25 28.76
CA HIS A 186 -20.17 18.02 30.00
C HIS A 186 -19.65 17.17 31.17
N ASP A 187 -19.73 15.83 31.08
CA ASP A 187 -19.10 14.93 32.06
C ASP A 187 -17.58 14.84 31.86
N TYR A 188 -17.06 15.29 30.71
CA TYR A 188 -15.66 15.23 30.32
C TYR A 188 -14.99 16.59 30.18
N VAL A 189 -15.70 17.58 29.65
CA VAL A 189 -15.14 18.92 29.39
C VAL A 189 -16.23 19.99 29.48
N ASP A 190 -15.90 21.08 30.15
CA ASP A 190 -16.65 22.33 30.13
C ASP A 190 -15.83 23.41 29.41
N VAL A 191 -16.50 24.23 28.62
CA VAL A 191 -15.88 25.33 27.86
C VAL A 191 -16.59 26.63 28.26
N GLU A 192 -15.82 27.57 28.79
CA GLU A 192 -16.23 28.93 29.06
C GLU A 192 -15.46 29.90 28.16
N VAL A 193 -16.17 30.70 27.35
CA VAL A 193 -15.60 31.77 26.58
C VAL A 193 -15.67 33.07 27.38
N GLN A 194 -14.54 33.51 27.95
CA GLN A 194 -14.47 34.70 28.81
C GLN A 194 -14.58 36.00 28.01
N ASP A 195 -14.07 36.04 26.80
CA ASP A 195 -14.11 37.20 25.90
C ASP A 195 -14.83 36.85 24.61
N THR A 196 -16.11 37.20 24.54
CA THR A 196 -16.98 36.91 23.39
C THR A 196 -16.73 37.85 22.22
N ASP A 197 -16.05 38.99 22.40
CA ASP A 197 -15.71 39.90 21.33
C ASP A 197 -14.51 39.40 20.52
N LEU A 198 -13.55 38.76 21.21
CA LEU A 198 -12.37 38.16 20.55
C LEU A 198 -12.62 36.73 20.07
N CYS A 199 -13.38 35.95 20.82
CA CYS A 199 -13.75 34.58 20.46
C CYS A 199 -15.28 34.44 20.43
N THR A 200 -15.86 34.71 19.29
CA THR A 200 -17.32 34.68 19.11
C THR A 200 -17.93 33.28 19.14
N ARG A 201 -17.12 32.24 18.92
CA ARG A 201 -17.57 30.84 18.92
C ARG A 201 -16.42 29.88 19.20
N TYR A 202 -16.62 28.94 20.10
CA TYR A 202 -15.73 27.81 20.35
C TYR A 202 -16.50 26.51 20.29
N CYS A 203 -15.92 25.47 19.69
CA CYS A 203 -16.53 24.14 19.62
C CYS A 203 -15.54 23.11 20.13
N ALA A 204 -15.99 22.18 20.95
CA ALA A 204 -15.20 21.06 21.44
C ALA A 204 -15.95 19.74 21.29
N ARG A 205 -15.21 18.66 21.16
CA ARG A 205 -15.73 17.28 21.21
C ARG A 205 -14.81 16.43 22.08
N ALA A 206 -15.38 15.56 22.89
CA ALA A 206 -14.65 14.50 23.55
C ALA A 206 -14.65 13.26 22.67
N VAL A 207 -13.48 12.68 22.44
CA VAL A 207 -13.29 11.48 21.62
C VAL A 207 -12.54 10.46 22.44
N SER A 208 -13.07 9.26 22.54
CA SER A 208 -12.42 8.14 23.21
C SER A 208 -11.80 7.20 22.17
N TYR A 209 -10.50 6.98 22.28
CA TYR A 209 -9.78 6.03 21.44
C TYR A 209 -9.44 4.77 22.22
N THR A 210 -9.55 3.63 21.57
CA THR A 210 -9.17 2.32 22.12
C THR A 210 -7.78 1.86 21.68
N HIS A 211 -7.08 2.65 20.88
CA HIS A 211 -5.74 2.37 20.38
C HIS A 211 -4.72 3.39 20.91
N LEU A 212 -3.44 3.02 20.86
CA LEU A 212 -2.35 3.90 21.27
C LEU A 212 -2.28 5.13 20.36
N THR A 213 -2.25 6.30 20.99
CA THR A 213 -1.92 7.54 20.29
C THR A 213 -0.41 7.65 20.16
N LEU A 214 0.06 8.14 19.01
CA LEU A 214 1.47 8.48 18.86
C LEU A 214 1.84 9.55 19.89
N PRO A 215 3.01 9.46 20.57
CA PRO A 215 3.46 10.51 21.45
C PRO A 215 3.67 11.78 20.63
N THR A 216 2.92 12.82 20.95
CA THR A 216 3.17 14.16 20.41
C THR A 216 4.36 14.72 21.15
N THR A 217 5.50 14.85 20.47
CA THR A 217 6.68 15.56 20.95
C THR A 217 6.54 17.06 20.72
#